data_5369dc15ad9f5761bed7b1a191e9132c
#
_entry.id   5369dc15ad9f5761bed7b1a191e9132c
#
_cell.length_a   1.000
_cell.length_b   1.000
_cell.length_c   1.000
_cell.angle_alpha   90.00
_cell.angle_beta   90.00
_cell.angle_gamma   90.00
#
_symmetry.space_group_name_H-M   'P 1'
#
loop_
_entity.id
_entity.type
_entity.pdbx_description
1 polymer ?
#
loop_
_entity_poly.entity_id
_entity_poly.type
_entity_poly.pdbx_seq_one_letter_code
_entity_poly.pdbx_strand_id
1 'polypeptide(L)' 'MFHSQSKQAKLEIEKLFHEVQINLENNYKDLAIGARKQVESKLTQFKEEGRLSDKVYHKLKITLDDYTKRMEGYHH' A
#
# COMPACT_ATOMS: atom_id res chain seq x y z
N MET A 1 -18.02 -11.62 -10.98
CA MET A 1 -17.21 -10.61 -11.67
C MET A 1 -16.77 -9.47 -10.78
N PHE A 2 -17.70 -8.87 -10.05
CA PHE A 2 -17.32 -7.79 -9.12
C PHE A 2 -16.39 -8.24 -8.04
N HIS A 3 -16.59 -9.45 -7.54
CA HIS A 3 -15.71 -10.02 -6.51
C HIS A 3 -14.28 -10.20 -7.01
N SER A 4 -14.14 -10.55 -8.28
CA SER A 4 -12.85 -10.74 -8.91
C SER A 4 -12.06 -9.44 -8.97
N GLN A 5 -12.71 -8.33 -9.31
CA GLN A 5 -12.05 -7.02 -9.38
C GLN A 5 -11.59 -6.54 -8.01
N SER A 6 -12.42 -6.73 -6.98
CA SER A 6 -12.05 -6.35 -5.61
C SER A 6 -10.89 -7.19 -5.10
N LYS A 7 -10.92 -8.47 -5.38
CA LYS A 7 -9.85 -9.38 -4.96
C LYS A 7 -8.53 -9.02 -5.65
N GLN A 8 -8.57 -8.72 -6.94
CA GLN A 8 -7.39 -8.34 -7.68
C GLN A 8 -6.80 -7.02 -7.17
N ALA A 9 -7.65 -6.05 -6.88
CA ALA A 9 -7.21 -4.77 -6.36
C ALA A 9 -6.50 -4.95 -5.01
N LYS A 10 -7.11 -5.74 -4.13
CA LYS A 10 -6.53 -6.03 -2.82
C LYS A 10 -5.18 -6.72 -2.95
N LEU A 11 -5.10 -7.74 -3.82
CA LEU A 11 -3.86 -8.48 -4.03
C LEU A 11 -2.76 -7.59 -4.59
N GLU A 12 -3.11 -6.70 -5.50
CA GLU A 12 -2.14 -5.78 -6.09
C GLU A 12 -1.54 -4.86 -5.03
N ILE A 13 -2.38 -4.35 -4.13
CA ILE A 13 -1.91 -3.50 -3.05
C ILE A 13 -1.06 -4.30 -2.06
N GLU A 14 -1.48 -5.53 -1.72
CA GLU A 14 -0.70 -6.38 -0.83
C GLU A 14 0.68 -6.69 -1.40
N LYS A 15 0.75 -6.86 -2.70
CA LYS A 15 2.02 -7.08 -3.41
C LYS A 15 2.93 -5.87 -3.26
N LEU A 16 2.37 -4.67 -3.39
CA LEU A 16 3.13 -3.44 -3.21
C LEU A 16 3.60 -3.27 -1.77
N PHE A 17 2.78 -3.63 -0.79
CA PHE A 17 3.20 -3.63 0.60
C PHE A 17 4.38 -4.57 0.83
N HIS A 18 4.35 -5.72 0.17
CA HIS A 18 5.45 -6.68 0.26
C HIS A 18 6.74 -6.06 -0.27
N GLU A 19 6.66 -5.29 -1.33
CA GLU A 19 7.82 -4.58 -1.87
C GLU A 19 8.33 -3.52 -0.90
N VAL A 20 7.42 -2.79 -0.24
CA VAL A 20 7.82 -1.86 0.81
C VAL A 20 8.62 -2.59 1.88
N GLN A 21 8.08 -3.70 2.36
CA GLN A 21 8.70 -4.48 3.44
C GLN A 21 10.10 -4.97 3.05
N ILE A 22 10.22 -5.58 1.87
CA ILE A 22 11.51 -6.10 1.41
C ILE A 22 12.54 -5.00 1.31
N ASN A 23 12.15 -3.85 0.75
CA ASN A 23 13.09 -2.74 0.58
C ASN A 23 13.51 -2.16 1.92
N LEU A 24 12.59 -2.13 2.90
CA LEU A 24 12.93 -1.70 4.26
C LEU A 24 13.93 -2.65 4.91
N GLU A 25 13.71 -3.96 4.75
CA GLU A 25 14.59 -4.97 5.33
C GLU A 25 15.99 -4.91 4.74
N ASN A 26 16.10 -4.51 3.49
CA ASN A 26 17.38 -4.40 2.80
C ASN A 26 17.99 -3.00 2.87
N ASN A 27 17.39 -2.10 3.61
CA ASN A 27 17.84 -0.71 3.77
C ASN A 27 17.84 0.07 2.45
N TYR A 28 16.98 -0.31 1.50
CA TYR A 28 16.81 0.42 0.25
C TYR A 28 15.74 1.48 0.45
N LYS A 29 16.11 2.57 1.14
CA LYS A 29 15.17 3.59 1.59
C LYS A 29 14.40 4.25 0.44
N ASP A 30 15.12 4.62 -0.62
CA ASP A 30 14.49 5.30 -1.76
C ASP A 30 13.47 4.39 -2.45
N LEU A 31 13.81 3.10 -2.59
CA LEU A 31 12.89 2.14 -3.19
C LEU A 31 11.68 1.89 -2.31
N ALA A 32 11.89 1.85 -1.00
CA ALA A 32 10.79 1.70 -0.05
C ALA A 32 9.84 2.89 -0.11
N ILE A 33 10.38 4.10 -0.17
CA ILE A 33 9.58 5.32 -0.29
C ILE A 33 8.78 5.31 -1.59
N GLY A 34 9.42 4.91 -2.69
CA GLY A 34 8.74 4.81 -3.98
C GLY A 34 7.61 3.80 -3.96
N ALA A 35 7.84 2.63 -3.36
CA ALA A 35 6.80 1.59 -3.25
C ALA A 35 5.64 2.08 -2.39
N ARG A 36 5.94 2.78 -1.28
CA ARG A 36 4.89 3.34 -0.43
C ARG A 36 4.02 4.34 -1.19
N LYS A 37 4.64 5.19 -2.00
CA LYS A 37 3.90 6.16 -2.81
C LYS A 37 2.99 5.45 -3.82
N GLN A 38 3.45 4.33 -4.37
CA GLN A 38 2.62 3.54 -5.28
C GLN A 38 1.41 2.94 -4.56
N VAL A 39 1.59 2.48 -3.32
CA VAL A 39 0.46 1.99 -2.53
C VAL A 39 -0.56 3.09 -2.35
N GLU A 40 -0.11 4.28 -1.96
CA GLU A 40 -0.99 5.42 -1.73
C GLU A 40 -1.79 5.76 -2.99
N SER A 41 -1.11 5.83 -4.11
CA SER A 41 -1.71 6.14 -5.40
C SER A 41 -2.75 5.10 -5.82
N LYS A 42 -2.39 3.82 -5.72
CA LYS A 42 -3.27 2.72 -6.09
C LYS A 42 -4.46 2.62 -5.14
N LEU A 43 -4.23 2.83 -3.87
CA LEU A 43 -5.29 2.78 -2.86
C LEU A 43 -6.37 3.83 -3.17
N THR A 44 -5.95 5.06 -3.47
CA THR A 44 -6.85 6.14 -3.85
C THR A 44 -7.59 5.79 -5.14
N GLN A 45 -6.85 5.33 -6.14
CA GLN A 45 -7.42 4.99 -7.44
C GLN A 45 -8.49 3.91 -7.31
N PHE A 46 -8.17 2.82 -6.61
CA PHE A 46 -9.10 1.70 -6.47
C PHE A 46 -10.33 2.07 -5.66
N LYS A 47 -10.15 2.93 -4.66
CA LYS A 47 -11.28 3.43 -3.88
C LYS A 47 -12.23 4.24 -4.76
N GLU A 48 -11.69 5.13 -5.57
CA GLU A 48 -12.49 5.96 -6.48
C GLU A 48 -13.20 5.12 -7.54
N GLU A 49 -12.56 4.04 -7.98
CA GLU A 49 -13.15 3.13 -8.96
C GLU A 49 -14.18 2.18 -8.36
N GLY A 50 -14.39 2.23 -7.06
CA GLY A 50 -15.32 1.34 -6.39
C GLY A 50 -14.84 -0.09 -6.29
N ARG A 51 -13.54 -0.33 -6.42
CA ARG A 51 -12.95 -1.68 -6.38
C ARG A 51 -12.58 -2.12 -4.98
N LEU A 52 -12.66 -1.24 -4.00
CA LEU A 52 -12.40 -1.55 -2.59
C LEU A 52 -13.59 -1.12 -1.75
N SER A 53 -14.07 -2.01 -0.88
CA SER A 53 -15.09 -1.64 0.09
C SER A 53 -14.47 -0.69 1.13
N ASP A 54 -15.32 0.06 1.82
CA ASP A 54 -14.84 0.96 2.88
C ASP A 54 -14.05 0.21 3.94
N LYS A 55 -14.50 -0.97 4.29
CA LYS A 55 -13.85 -1.80 5.30
C LYS A 55 -12.44 -2.20 4.86
N VAL A 56 -12.30 -2.68 3.63
CA VAL A 56 -11.01 -3.09 3.10
C VAL A 56 -10.10 -1.88 2.93
N TYR A 57 -10.64 -0.78 2.41
CA TYR A 57 -9.88 0.46 2.25
C TYR A 57 -9.29 0.91 3.59
N HIS A 58 -10.11 0.92 4.65
CA HIS A 58 -9.64 1.34 5.97
C HIS A 58 -8.53 0.45 6.50
N LYS A 59 -8.67 -0.86 6.32
CA LYS A 59 -7.62 -1.80 6.76
C LYS A 59 -6.30 -1.54 6.05
N LEU A 60 -6.36 -1.35 4.74
CA LEU A 60 -5.15 -1.10 3.96
C LEU A 60 -4.56 0.27 4.29
N LYS A 61 -5.41 1.25 4.55
CA LYS A 61 -4.97 2.59 4.94
C LYS A 61 -4.21 2.57 6.26
N ILE A 62 -4.69 1.78 7.23
CA ILE A 62 -4.01 1.63 8.52
C ILE A 62 -2.62 1.03 8.32
N THR A 63 -2.51 0.01 7.46
CA THR A 63 -1.21 -0.59 7.15
C THR A 63 -0.28 0.43 6.49
N LEU A 64 -0.81 1.21 5.57
CA LEU A 64 -0.03 2.26 4.90
C LEU A 64 0.48 3.30 5.91
N ASP A 65 -0.39 3.74 6.80
CA ASP A 65 -0.02 4.72 7.82
C ASP A 65 1.06 4.17 8.75
N ASP A 66 1.00 2.89 9.07
CA ASP A 66 2.00 2.23 9.89
C ASP A 66 3.38 2.26 9.22
N TYR A 67 3.43 1.92 7.94
CA TYR A 67 4.68 2.00 7.19
C TYR A 67 5.18 3.44 7.08
N THR A 68 4.28 4.39 6.89
CA THR A 68 4.65 5.79 6.83
C THR A 68 5.33 6.25 8.12
N LYS A 69 4.80 5.82 9.26
CA LYS A 69 5.39 6.15 10.56
C LYS A 69 6.78 5.54 10.72
N ARG A 70 6.95 4.32 10.29
CA ARG A 70 8.26 3.66 10.35
C ARG A 70 9.29 4.41 9.51
N MET A 71 8.86 4.90 8.35
CA MET A 71 9.73 5.61 7.43
C MET A 71 10.09 7.01 7.88
N GLU A 72 9.29 7.60 8.75
CA GLU A 72 9.60 8.93 9.29
C GLU A 72 10.94 8.95 10.00
N GLY A 73 11.34 7.85 10.60
CA GLY A 73 12.62 7.72 11.25
C GLY A 73 13.82 7.79 10.31
N TYR A 74 13.56 7.70 9.00
CA TYR A 74 14.62 7.73 8.01
C TYR A 74 15.07 9.13 7.63
N HIS A 75 14.39 10.13 8.14
CA HIS A 75 14.67 11.53 7.77
C HIS A 75 15.70 12.19 8.70
N HIS A 76 16.39 11.39 9.46
CA HIS A 76 17.48 11.88 10.30
C HIS A 76 18.83 11.68 9.66
#